data_7610a0be34476cc2d438ff897fd954ea
#
_entry.id   7610a0be34476cc2d438ff897fd954ea
#
_cell.length_a   1.000
_cell.length_b   1.000
_cell.length_c   1.000
_cell.angle_alpha   90.00
_cell.angle_beta   90.00
_cell.angle_gamma   90.00
#
_symmetry.space_group_name_H-M   'P 1'
#
loop_
_entity.id
_entity.type
_entity.pdbx_description
1 polymer ?
#
loop_
_entity_poly.entity_id
_entity_poly.type
_entity_poly.pdbx_seq_one_letter_code
_entity_poly.pdbx_strand_id
1 'polypeptide(L)'
;MATPIRNAFDPGFGVYVHWPFCLSKCPYCDFNSHVRRGDVDEDRFVEAFSVELAHRAALTRGREVRSIFFGGGTPSLMSPSTAQAILTRISSHWTLAKDCEITLEANPTSVEASRFRGFKAAGVNRVSLGPQALNDIDLRALGRQHSVAEALMALDVANSVFERTSFDLIYGRSGQTPAAWRKELELALARAPEHISLYQLTIEPDTMFERMVNAGKMALDRKSVV
;
A
#
# COMPACT_ATOMS: atom_id res chain seq x y z
N MET A 1 -17.48 -36.87 -21.02
CA MET A 1 -17.99 -35.59 -20.50
C MET A 1 -17.34 -35.40 -19.13
N ALA A 2 -16.40 -34.48 -19.00
CA ALA A 2 -15.75 -34.21 -17.71
C ALA A 2 -16.73 -33.45 -16.82
N THR A 3 -16.98 -33.95 -15.62
CA THR A 3 -17.80 -33.30 -14.60
C THR A 3 -17.14 -31.97 -14.24
N PRO A 4 -17.84 -30.80 -14.27
CA PRO A 4 -17.23 -29.57 -13.86
C PRO A 4 -16.87 -29.69 -12.38
N ILE A 5 -15.62 -29.37 -12.04
CA ILE A 5 -15.14 -29.25 -10.67
C ILE A 5 -15.98 -28.13 -10.02
N ARG A 6 -17.02 -28.49 -9.33
CA ARG A 6 -17.78 -27.59 -8.44
C ARG A 6 -16.91 -27.36 -7.20
N ASN A 7 -16.60 -26.12 -6.94
CA ASN A 7 -15.86 -25.51 -5.81
C ASN A 7 -14.44 -25.05 -6.10
N ALA A 8 -14.19 -24.45 -7.28
CA ALA A 8 -13.17 -23.41 -7.28
C ALA A 8 -13.76 -22.21 -6.53
N PHE A 9 -13.20 -21.87 -5.36
CA PHE A 9 -13.51 -20.62 -4.65
C PHE A 9 -13.26 -19.47 -5.64
N ASP A 10 -14.33 -18.79 -6.05
CA ASP A 10 -14.19 -17.55 -6.84
C ASP A 10 -13.75 -16.45 -5.88
N PRO A 11 -12.49 -15.97 -5.93
CA PRO A 11 -12.01 -14.91 -5.05
C PRO A 11 -12.70 -13.56 -5.33
N GLY A 12 -13.57 -13.51 -6.31
CA GLY A 12 -14.20 -12.29 -6.78
C GLY A 12 -13.38 -11.59 -7.86
N PHE A 13 -13.88 -10.45 -8.32
CA PHE A 13 -13.21 -9.61 -9.29
C PHE A 13 -12.80 -8.30 -8.63
N GLY A 14 -11.51 -7.97 -8.71
CA GLY A 14 -10.94 -6.73 -8.19
C GLY A 14 -10.33 -5.86 -9.29
N VAL A 15 -10.23 -4.57 -9.00
CA VAL A 15 -9.54 -3.59 -9.84
C VAL A 15 -8.34 -3.06 -9.07
N TYR A 16 -7.14 -3.21 -9.65
CA TYR A 16 -5.91 -2.62 -9.12
C TYR A 16 -5.59 -1.35 -9.91
N VAL A 17 -5.45 -0.23 -9.20
CA VAL A 17 -5.06 1.06 -9.75
C VAL A 17 -3.63 1.34 -9.34
N HIS A 18 -2.72 1.34 -10.31
CA HIS A 18 -1.31 1.58 -10.07
C HIS A 18 -0.97 3.08 -10.15
N TRP A 19 -0.58 3.66 -9.00
CA TRP A 19 -0.06 5.02 -8.93
C TRP A 19 1.46 5.00 -8.77
N PRO A 20 2.24 5.38 -9.81
CA PRO A 20 3.68 5.07 -9.81
C PRO A 20 4.56 6.06 -9.06
N PHE A 21 4.02 7.11 -8.44
CA PHE A 21 4.81 8.19 -7.87
C PHE A 21 5.09 8.04 -6.38
N CYS A 22 6.34 8.37 -5.99
CA CYS A 22 6.80 8.50 -4.60
C CYS A 22 7.50 9.84 -4.41
N LEU A 23 7.60 10.32 -3.16
CA LEU A 23 8.45 11.45 -2.81
C LEU A 23 9.93 11.06 -2.78
N SER A 24 10.23 9.82 -2.36
CA SER A 24 11.57 9.24 -2.36
C SER A 24 11.49 7.75 -2.62
N LYS A 25 12.56 7.17 -3.17
CA LYS A 25 12.67 5.71 -3.38
C LYS A 25 13.27 5.08 -2.14
N CYS A 26 12.54 4.16 -1.51
CA CYS A 26 13.08 3.37 -0.41
C CYS A 26 14.16 2.43 -0.90
N PRO A 27 15.27 2.24 -0.15
CA PRO A 27 16.43 1.48 -0.61
C PRO A 27 16.18 -0.01 -0.84
N TYR A 28 15.10 -0.56 -0.29
CA TYR A 28 14.67 -1.96 -0.44
C TYR A 28 13.60 -2.16 -1.54
N CYS A 29 13.00 -1.07 -2.06
CA CYS A 29 11.79 -1.17 -2.88
C CYS A 29 12.12 -1.46 -4.34
N ASP A 30 11.59 -2.56 -4.86
CA ASP A 30 11.65 -3.02 -6.25
C ASP A 30 10.40 -2.65 -7.07
N PHE A 31 9.40 -2.06 -6.44
CA PHE A 31 8.14 -1.71 -7.12
C PHE A 31 8.38 -0.77 -8.30
N ASN A 32 7.52 -0.89 -9.31
CA ASN A 32 7.46 0.05 -10.44
C ASN A 32 7.03 1.43 -9.94
N SER A 33 7.96 2.12 -9.27
CA SER A 33 7.74 3.41 -8.65
C SER A 33 8.84 4.40 -9.02
N HIS A 34 8.45 5.66 -9.19
CA HIS A 34 9.32 6.74 -9.67
C HIS A 34 9.28 7.92 -8.70
N VAL A 35 10.45 8.48 -8.42
CA VAL A 35 10.52 9.69 -7.59
C VAL A 35 9.89 10.85 -8.37
N ARG A 36 8.87 11.44 -7.77
CA ARG A 36 8.19 12.60 -8.32
C ARG A 36 9.13 13.81 -8.33
N ARG A 37 9.29 14.43 -9.50
CA ARG A 37 10.01 15.69 -9.69
C ARG A 37 9.03 16.74 -10.22
N GLY A 38 8.58 17.64 -9.34
CA GLY A 38 7.56 18.64 -9.69
C GLY A 38 6.12 18.13 -9.60
N ASP A 39 5.20 18.85 -10.23
CA ASP A 39 3.78 18.50 -10.21
C ASP A 39 3.47 17.39 -11.21
N VAL A 40 2.53 16.53 -10.84
CA VAL A 40 2.00 15.49 -11.72
C VAL A 40 0.76 16.04 -12.39
N ASP A 41 0.68 15.89 -13.70
CA ASP A 41 -0.53 16.16 -14.46
C ASP A 41 -1.57 15.05 -14.19
N GLU A 42 -2.30 15.20 -13.08
CA GLU A 42 -3.25 14.20 -12.61
C GLU A 42 -4.42 14.02 -13.60
N ASP A 43 -4.84 15.07 -14.30
CA ASP A 43 -5.91 15.01 -15.30
C ASP A 43 -5.52 14.08 -16.46
N ARG A 44 -4.29 14.20 -16.94
CA ARG A 44 -3.74 13.29 -17.96
C ARG A 44 -3.73 11.83 -17.50
N PHE A 45 -3.44 11.59 -16.22
CA PHE A 45 -3.50 10.24 -15.65
C PHE A 45 -4.94 9.73 -15.59
N VAL A 46 -5.91 10.55 -15.21
CA VAL A 46 -7.34 10.19 -15.22
C VAL A 46 -7.81 9.82 -16.63
N GLU A 47 -7.37 10.57 -17.65
CA GLU A 47 -7.68 10.25 -19.04
C GLU A 47 -7.06 8.91 -19.48
N ALA A 48 -5.79 8.67 -19.14
CA ALA A 48 -5.11 7.41 -19.44
C ALA A 48 -5.79 6.22 -18.78
N PHE A 49 -6.15 6.33 -17.48
CA PHE A 49 -6.95 5.33 -16.78
C PHE A 49 -8.30 5.11 -17.46
N SER A 50 -8.97 6.17 -17.95
CA SER A 50 -10.26 6.03 -18.62
C SER A 50 -10.17 5.15 -19.85
N VAL A 51 -9.11 5.32 -20.64
CA VAL A 51 -8.88 4.49 -21.86
C VAL A 51 -8.61 3.03 -21.47
N GLU A 52 -7.74 2.81 -20.49
CA GLU A 52 -7.41 1.46 -20.05
C GLU A 52 -8.61 0.75 -19.40
N LEU A 53 -9.36 1.43 -18.54
CA LEU A 53 -10.56 0.89 -17.90
C LEU A 53 -11.62 0.49 -18.94
N ALA A 54 -11.86 1.31 -19.97
CA ALA A 54 -12.78 0.97 -21.05
C ALA A 54 -12.34 -0.30 -21.81
N HIS A 55 -11.04 -0.42 -22.09
CA HIS A 55 -10.48 -1.62 -22.71
C HIS A 55 -10.67 -2.87 -21.84
N ARG A 56 -10.32 -2.79 -20.55
CA ARG A 56 -10.46 -3.90 -19.59
C ARG A 56 -11.93 -4.29 -19.39
N ALA A 57 -12.82 -3.31 -19.33
CA ALA A 57 -14.26 -3.55 -19.18
C ALA A 57 -14.83 -4.35 -20.37
N ALA A 58 -14.37 -4.08 -21.58
CA ALA A 58 -14.78 -4.86 -22.75
C ALA A 58 -14.42 -6.36 -22.63
N LEU A 59 -13.33 -6.67 -21.95
CA LEU A 59 -12.83 -8.03 -21.73
C LEU A 59 -13.46 -8.74 -20.50
N THR A 60 -14.07 -7.97 -19.59
CA THR A 60 -14.57 -8.46 -18.30
C THR A 60 -16.05 -8.14 -18.09
N ARG A 61 -16.83 -8.18 -19.17
CA ARG A 61 -18.26 -7.86 -19.15
C ARG A 61 -19.03 -8.71 -18.14
N GLY A 62 -19.96 -8.08 -17.43
CA GLY A 62 -20.84 -8.74 -16.47
C GLY A 62 -20.18 -9.15 -15.15
N ARG A 63 -18.89 -8.81 -14.94
CA ARG A 63 -18.25 -9.01 -13.62
C ARG A 63 -18.71 -7.92 -12.66
N GLU A 64 -18.87 -8.30 -11.38
CA GLU A 64 -19.13 -7.40 -10.27
C GLU A 64 -17.80 -7.14 -9.54
N VAL A 65 -17.44 -5.88 -9.32
CA VAL A 65 -16.21 -5.50 -8.61
C VAL A 65 -16.44 -5.61 -7.11
N ARG A 66 -15.65 -6.44 -6.45
CA ARG A 66 -15.69 -6.66 -5.00
C ARG A 66 -14.61 -5.90 -4.25
N SER A 67 -13.53 -5.53 -4.94
CA SER A 67 -12.46 -4.72 -4.35
C SER A 67 -11.82 -3.79 -5.36
N ILE A 68 -11.42 -2.61 -4.89
CA ILE A 68 -10.58 -1.66 -5.63
C ILE A 68 -9.37 -1.36 -4.75
N PHE A 69 -8.18 -1.48 -5.32
CA PHE A 69 -6.95 -1.26 -4.58
C PHE A 69 -6.08 -0.23 -5.29
N PHE A 70 -5.87 0.91 -4.65
CA PHE A 70 -4.90 1.91 -5.10
C PHE A 70 -3.54 1.61 -4.46
N GLY A 71 -2.59 1.19 -5.27
CA GLY A 71 -1.25 0.78 -4.83
C GLY A 71 -0.15 1.24 -5.78
N GLY A 72 1.07 0.75 -5.56
CA GLY A 72 2.22 0.98 -6.42
C GLY A 72 3.32 1.79 -5.78
N GLY A 73 3.43 3.07 -6.08
CA GLY A 73 4.36 3.97 -5.42
C GLY A 73 3.81 4.48 -4.08
N THR A 74 3.13 5.61 -4.12
CA THR A 74 2.43 6.20 -2.97
C THR A 74 1.11 6.80 -3.43
N PRO A 75 0.03 6.02 -3.47
CA PRO A 75 -1.26 6.48 -3.98
C PRO A 75 -1.84 7.69 -3.26
N SER A 76 -1.56 7.87 -1.97
CA SER A 76 -1.99 9.03 -1.19
C SER A 76 -1.36 10.37 -1.63
N LEU A 77 -0.39 10.33 -2.56
CA LEU A 77 0.14 11.54 -3.20
C LEU A 77 -0.79 12.13 -4.26
N MET A 78 -1.70 11.33 -4.84
CA MET A 78 -2.72 11.90 -5.72
C MET A 78 -3.71 12.76 -4.93
N SER A 79 -4.43 13.65 -5.60
CA SER A 79 -5.48 14.41 -4.96
C SER A 79 -6.71 13.52 -4.67
N PRO A 80 -7.50 13.82 -3.63
CA PRO A 80 -8.78 13.14 -3.42
C PRO A 80 -9.72 13.23 -4.62
N SER A 81 -9.70 14.35 -5.36
CA SER A 81 -10.48 14.53 -6.59
C SER A 81 -10.07 13.56 -7.70
N THR A 82 -8.78 13.29 -7.83
CA THR A 82 -8.26 12.29 -8.78
C THR A 82 -8.71 10.88 -8.41
N ALA A 83 -8.62 10.51 -7.13
CA ALA A 83 -9.14 9.23 -6.65
C ALA A 83 -10.65 9.10 -6.95
N GLN A 84 -11.44 10.15 -6.69
CA GLN A 84 -12.87 10.19 -7.00
C GLN A 84 -13.14 10.04 -8.48
N ALA A 85 -12.40 10.75 -9.35
CA ALA A 85 -12.55 10.65 -10.79
C ALA A 85 -12.30 9.23 -11.30
N ILE A 86 -11.23 8.58 -10.81
CA ILE A 86 -10.92 7.18 -11.15
C ILE A 86 -12.04 6.24 -10.69
N LEU A 87 -12.52 6.38 -9.44
CA LEU A 87 -13.62 5.57 -8.91
C LEU A 87 -14.92 5.75 -9.72
N THR A 88 -15.21 6.98 -10.14
CA THR A 88 -16.34 7.27 -11.02
C THR A 88 -16.22 6.55 -12.36
N ARG A 89 -15.01 6.51 -12.95
CA ARG A 89 -14.77 5.75 -14.19
C ARG A 89 -14.94 4.24 -13.99
N ILE A 90 -14.44 3.70 -12.88
CA ILE A 90 -14.62 2.27 -12.57
C ILE A 90 -16.11 1.95 -12.43
N SER A 91 -16.88 2.71 -11.66
CA SER A 91 -18.30 2.49 -11.45
C SER A 91 -19.15 2.70 -12.72
N SER A 92 -18.66 3.45 -13.71
CA SER A 92 -19.36 3.58 -15.00
C SER A 92 -19.20 2.34 -15.89
N HIS A 93 -18.22 1.49 -15.63
CA HIS A 93 -17.94 0.29 -16.42
C HIS A 93 -18.39 -1.00 -15.75
N TRP A 94 -18.40 -1.06 -14.42
CA TRP A 94 -18.77 -2.26 -13.66
C TRP A 94 -19.73 -1.93 -12.52
N THR A 95 -20.60 -2.85 -12.21
CA THR A 95 -21.34 -2.81 -10.95
C THR A 95 -20.38 -3.05 -9.79
N LEU A 96 -20.42 -2.19 -8.78
CA LEU A 96 -19.70 -2.42 -7.54
C LEU A 96 -20.57 -3.23 -6.58
N ALA A 97 -19.99 -4.21 -5.92
CA ALA A 97 -20.64 -4.92 -4.83
C ALA A 97 -21.03 -3.94 -3.71
N LYS A 98 -22.12 -4.24 -3.00
CA LYS A 98 -22.62 -3.38 -1.91
C LYS A 98 -21.57 -3.15 -0.81
N ASP A 99 -20.73 -4.14 -0.59
CA ASP A 99 -19.65 -4.18 0.40
C ASP A 99 -18.26 -4.07 -0.24
N CYS A 100 -18.18 -3.47 -1.45
CA CYS A 100 -16.92 -3.31 -2.17
C CYS A 100 -15.87 -2.62 -1.30
N GLU A 101 -14.75 -3.31 -1.08
CA GLU A 101 -13.62 -2.72 -0.38
C GLU A 101 -12.83 -1.80 -1.33
N ILE A 102 -12.64 -0.56 -0.92
CA ILE A 102 -11.86 0.44 -1.66
C ILE A 102 -10.68 0.87 -0.80
N THR A 103 -9.53 0.27 -1.06
CA THR A 103 -8.30 0.47 -0.29
C THR A 103 -7.38 1.49 -0.96
N LEU A 104 -6.77 2.37 -0.16
CA LEU A 104 -5.71 3.29 -0.56
C LEU A 104 -4.46 3.03 0.29
N GLU A 105 -3.31 2.82 -0.35
CA GLU A 105 -2.01 2.84 0.33
C GLU A 105 -1.54 4.26 0.62
N ALA A 106 -0.96 4.47 1.80
CA ALA A 106 -0.46 5.75 2.24
C ALA A 106 0.80 5.63 3.10
N ASN A 107 1.68 6.63 3.02
CA ASN A 107 2.73 6.78 4.02
C ASN A 107 2.16 7.43 5.29
N PRO A 108 2.64 7.06 6.46
CA PRO A 108 2.16 7.58 7.71
C PRO A 108 2.82 8.92 8.07
N THR A 109 2.61 9.93 7.21
CA THR A 109 3.07 11.31 7.45
C THR A 109 1.89 12.19 7.83
N SER A 110 2.18 13.29 8.55
CA SER A 110 1.16 14.27 8.94
C SER A 110 0.48 14.92 7.72
N VAL A 111 1.22 15.13 6.64
CA VAL A 111 0.69 15.71 5.39
C VAL A 111 -0.33 14.76 4.75
N GLU A 112 -0.02 13.46 4.68
CA GLU A 112 -0.93 12.48 4.10
C GLU A 112 -2.15 12.25 4.99
N ALA A 113 -1.97 12.18 6.32
CA ALA A 113 -3.06 12.06 7.28
C ALA A 113 -4.07 13.20 7.19
N SER A 114 -3.63 14.42 6.92
CA SER A 114 -4.52 15.60 6.75
C SER A 114 -5.51 15.44 5.59
N ARG A 115 -5.21 14.58 4.61
CA ARG A 115 -6.01 14.33 3.40
C ARG A 115 -6.99 13.17 3.53
N PHE A 116 -6.92 12.38 4.59
CA PHE A 116 -7.74 11.16 4.76
C PHE A 116 -9.25 11.43 4.69
N ARG A 117 -9.74 12.53 5.26
CA ARG A 117 -11.15 12.91 5.14
C ARG A 117 -11.57 13.15 3.69
N GLY A 118 -10.68 13.73 2.89
CA GLY A 118 -10.92 13.92 1.45
C GLY A 118 -11.01 12.59 0.70
N PHE A 119 -10.11 11.64 0.98
CA PHE A 119 -10.18 10.31 0.40
C PHE A 119 -11.42 9.52 0.84
N LYS A 120 -11.82 9.64 2.11
CA LYS A 120 -13.09 9.07 2.59
C LYS A 120 -14.28 9.64 1.81
N ALA A 121 -14.33 10.96 1.63
CA ALA A 121 -15.38 11.62 0.85
C ALA A 121 -15.35 11.22 -0.64
N ALA A 122 -14.17 10.93 -1.19
CA ALA A 122 -14.00 10.41 -2.55
C ALA A 122 -14.49 8.98 -2.74
N GLY A 123 -14.78 8.24 -1.65
CA GLY A 123 -15.28 6.88 -1.68
C GLY A 123 -14.32 5.80 -1.19
N VAL A 124 -13.09 6.16 -0.79
CA VAL A 124 -12.17 5.21 -0.15
C VAL A 124 -12.75 4.81 1.21
N ASN A 125 -12.81 3.50 1.51
CA ASN A 125 -13.37 3.00 2.77
C ASN A 125 -12.37 2.23 3.64
N ARG A 126 -11.15 1.99 3.12
CA ARG A 126 -10.04 1.38 3.84
C ARG A 126 -8.73 2.10 3.51
N VAL A 127 -7.85 2.25 4.49
CA VAL A 127 -6.49 2.74 4.28
C VAL A 127 -5.46 1.73 4.80
N SER A 128 -4.39 1.50 4.04
CA SER A 128 -3.22 0.74 4.45
C SER A 128 -2.04 1.68 4.64
N LEU A 129 -1.51 1.75 5.85
CA LEU A 129 -0.38 2.60 6.18
C LEU A 129 0.92 1.79 6.18
N GLY A 130 1.98 2.38 5.66
CA GLY A 130 3.30 1.76 5.63
C GLY A 130 4.28 2.35 6.67
N PRO A 131 4.10 2.19 8.00
CA PRO A 131 5.11 2.58 8.97
C PRO A 131 6.41 1.80 8.82
N GLN A 132 6.35 0.52 8.49
CA GLN A 132 7.44 -0.40 8.20
C GLN A 132 8.26 -0.81 9.43
N ALA A 133 8.43 0.04 10.43
CA ALA A 133 9.07 -0.25 11.72
C ALA A 133 8.52 0.66 12.82
N LEU A 134 8.61 0.23 14.08
CA LEU A 134 8.20 0.99 15.25
C LEU A 134 9.40 1.42 16.12
N ASN A 135 10.55 1.67 15.48
CA ASN A 135 11.66 2.38 16.08
C ASN A 135 12.37 3.25 15.05
N ASP A 136 12.83 4.43 15.46
CA ASP A 136 13.39 5.44 14.56
C ASP A 136 14.74 5.07 13.95
N ILE A 137 15.51 4.18 14.58
CA ILE A 137 16.80 3.71 14.04
C ILE A 137 16.54 2.85 12.80
N ASP A 138 15.61 1.91 12.91
CA ASP A 138 15.22 1.02 11.82
C ASP A 138 14.51 1.79 10.71
N LEU A 139 13.66 2.77 11.04
CA LEU A 139 13.04 3.63 10.04
C LEU A 139 14.08 4.37 9.19
N ARG A 140 15.12 4.94 9.82
CA ARG A 140 16.22 5.58 9.09
C ARG A 140 17.00 4.56 8.24
N ALA A 141 17.26 3.37 8.78
CA ALA A 141 17.94 2.30 8.03
C ALA A 141 17.13 1.84 6.80
N LEU A 142 15.80 1.82 6.91
CA LEU A 142 14.88 1.54 5.81
C LEU A 142 14.67 2.74 4.87
N GLY A 143 15.35 3.88 5.10
CA GLY A 143 15.20 5.09 4.29
C GLY A 143 13.83 5.76 4.42
N ARG A 144 13.11 5.51 5.54
CA ARG A 144 11.83 6.16 5.81
C ARG A 144 12.04 7.60 6.29
N GLN A 145 11.13 8.49 5.88
CA GLN A 145 11.23 9.92 6.17
C GLN A 145 10.36 10.37 7.35
N HIS A 146 9.58 9.45 7.92
CA HIS A 146 8.74 9.71 9.09
C HIS A 146 9.35 9.09 10.34
N SER A 147 8.98 9.60 11.49
CA SER A 147 9.27 9.05 12.82
C SER A 147 8.17 8.09 13.28
N VAL A 148 8.47 7.29 14.31
CA VAL A 148 7.47 6.45 14.97
C VAL A 148 6.29 7.28 15.50
N ALA A 149 6.58 8.46 16.09
CA ALA A 149 5.54 9.35 16.60
C ALA A 149 4.59 9.81 15.49
N GLU A 150 5.11 10.21 14.32
CA GLU A 150 4.28 10.58 13.17
C GLU A 150 3.46 9.39 12.66
N ALA A 151 4.07 8.19 12.60
CA ALA A 151 3.37 6.99 12.16
C ALA A 151 2.19 6.65 13.07
N LEU A 152 2.36 6.74 14.38
CA LEU A 152 1.31 6.47 15.34
C LEU A 152 0.20 7.55 15.28
N MET A 153 0.55 8.82 15.16
CA MET A 153 -0.45 9.89 14.95
C MET A 153 -1.24 9.68 13.65
N ALA A 154 -0.57 9.31 12.57
CA ALA A 154 -1.26 9.04 11.30
C ALA A 154 -2.21 7.84 11.42
N LEU A 155 -1.84 6.80 12.18
CA LEU A 155 -2.70 5.66 12.47
C LEU A 155 -3.93 6.09 13.30
N ASP A 156 -3.75 6.91 14.33
CA ASP A 156 -4.85 7.42 15.14
C ASP A 156 -5.84 8.25 14.29
N VAL A 157 -5.32 9.09 13.37
CA VAL A 157 -6.16 9.82 12.42
C VAL A 157 -6.88 8.86 11.47
N ALA A 158 -6.19 7.86 10.93
CA ALA A 158 -6.78 6.87 10.05
C ALA A 158 -7.93 6.13 10.74
N ASN A 159 -7.73 5.65 11.96
CA ASN A 159 -8.75 4.96 12.76
C ASN A 159 -9.96 5.86 13.08
N SER A 160 -9.76 7.18 13.18
CA SER A 160 -10.87 8.13 13.39
C SER A 160 -11.67 8.41 12.13
N VAL A 161 -11.09 8.19 10.95
CA VAL A 161 -11.69 8.53 9.65
C VAL A 161 -12.28 7.30 8.98
N PHE A 162 -11.55 6.18 8.94
CA PHE A 162 -11.94 4.97 8.24
C PHE A 162 -12.43 3.90 9.21
N GLU A 163 -13.41 3.12 8.79
CA GLU A 163 -13.90 1.97 9.55
C GLU A 163 -12.91 0.80 9.49
N ARG A 164 -12.11 0.74 8.43
CA ARG A 164 -11.14 -0.33 8.19
C ARG A 164 -9.77 0.28 7.93
N THR A 165 -8.81 -0.12 8.75
CA THR A 165 -7.41 0.29 8.62
C THR A 165 -6.50 -0.91 8.71
N SER A 166 -5.36 -0.83 8.07
CA SER A 166 -4.25 -1.77 8.26
C SER A 166 -2.94 -1.02 8.24
N PHE A 167 -1.90 -1.64 8.77
CA PHE A 167 -0.55 -1.15 8.57
C PHE A 167 0.43 -2.28 8.35
N ASP A 168 1.57 -1.91 7.74
CA ASP A 168 2.57 -2.83 7.29
C ASP A 168 3.82 -2.71 8.14
N LEU A 169 4.40 -3.85 8.53
CA LEU A 169 5.69 -3.93 9.20
C LEU A 169 6.63 -4.85 8.42
N ILE A 170 7.90 -4.44 8.37
CA ILE A 170 8.98 -5.24 7.79
C ILE A 170 9.78 -5.88 8.92
N TYR A 171 9.88 -7.20 8.93
CA TYR A 171 10.71 -7.96 9.85
C TYR A 171 11.93 -8.57 9.14
N GLY A 172 12.86 -9.18 9.90
CA GLY A 172 14.10 -9.72 9.34
C GLY A 172 15.10 -8.63 8.91
N ARG A 173 15.01 -7.45 9.54
CA ARG A 173 15.93 -6.33 9.28
C ARG A 173 17.33 -6.63 9.78
N SER A 174 18.32 -5.96 9.22
CA SER A 174 19.73 -6.13 9.63
C SER A 174 19.89 -5.92 11.14
N GLY A 175 20.45 -6.92 11.82
CA GLY A 175 20.67 -6.89 13.27
C GLY A 175 19.40 -7.03 14.13
N GLN A 176 18.24 -7.25 13.55
CA GLN A 176 17.00 -7.46 14.31
C GLN A 176 17.04 -8.82 15.01
N THR A 177 16.85 -8.82 16.33
CA THR A 177 16.74 -10.05 17.10
C THR A 177 15.30 -10.52 17.23
N PRO A 178 15.04 -11.83 17.46
CA PRO A 178 13.68 -12.31 17.72
C PRO A 178 13.02 -11.63 18.93
N ALA A 179 13.80 -11.27 19.95
CA ALA A 179 13.29 -10.56 21.12
C ALA A 179 12.87 -9.12 20.78
N ALA A 180 13.66 -8.42 19.96
CA ALA A 180 13.31 -7.08 19.49
C ALA A 180 12.06 -7.11 18.62
N TRP A 181 11.97 -8.08 17.69
CA TRP A 181 10.79 -8.26 16.85
C TRP A 181 9.53 -8.57 17.67
N ARG A 182 9.62 -9.47 18.66
CA ARG A 182 8.49 -9.77 19.56
C ARG A 182 7.96 -8.51 20.24
N LYS A 183 8.86 -7.71 20.83
CA LYS A 183 8.49 -6.45 21.50
C LYS A 183 7.81 -5.46 20.54
N GLU A 184 8.33 -5.35 19.32
CA GLU A 184 7.76 -4.47 18.29
C GLU A 184 6.37 -4.95 17.84
N LEU A 185 6.21 -6.27 17.67
CA LEU A 185 4.92 -6.87 17.30
C LEU A 185 3.88 -6.71 18.41
N GLU A 186 4.27 -6.85 19.69
CA GLU A 186 3.39 -6.58 20.83
C GLU A 186 2.90 -5.13 20.84
N LEU A 187 3.79 -4.16 20.56
CA LEU A 187 3.40 -2.75 20.40
C LEU A 187 2.46 -2.54 19.22
N ALA A 188 2.73 -3.21 18.11
CA ALA A 188 1.89 -3.15 16.92
C ALA A 188 0.49 -3.69 17.21
N LEU A 189 0.39 -4.89 17.79
CA LEU A 189 -0.88 -5.54 18.13
C LEU A 189 -1.71 -4.71 19.12
N ALA A 190 -1.08 -4.01 20.06
CA ALA A 190 -1.76 -3.12 20.99
C ALA A 190 -2.38 -1.88 20.30
N ARG A 191 -1.96 -1.55 19.07
CA ARG A 191 -2.43 -0.40 18.28
C ARG A 191 -3.21 -0.79 17.03
N ALA A 192 -3.08 -2.06 16.60
CA ALA A 192 -3.72 -2.55 15.40
C ALA A 192 -5.24 -2.63 15.59
N PRO A 193 -6.02 -2.03 14.70
CA PRO A 193 -7.47 -2.15 14.79
C PRO A 193 -7.95 -3.55 14.41
N GLU A 194 -7.63 -4.03 13.19
CA GLU A 194 -8.15 -5.32 12.70
C GLU A 194 -7.16 -6.10 11.83
N HIS A 195 -6.22 -5.42 11.19
CA HIS A 195 -5.35 -6.03 10.20
C HIS A 195 -3.93 -5.47 10.23
N ILE A 196 -2.94 -6.36 10.18
CA ILE A 196 -1.51 -6.05 10.03
C ILE A 196 -0.97 -6.88 8.87
N SER A 197 -0.18 -6.25 8.01
CA SER A 197 0.63 -6.96 7.00
C SER A 197 2.07 -7.07 7.51
N LEU A 198 2.60 -8.27 7.48
CA LEU A 198 3.97 -8.54 7.91
C LEU A 198 4.79 -8.99 6.70
N TYR A 199 5.81 -8.20 6.35
CA TYR A 199 6.71 -8.48 5.24
C TYR A 199 8.09 -8.84 5.76
N GLN A 200 8.65 -9.94 5.27
CA GLN A 200 10.05 -10.24 5.50
C GLN A 200 10.91 -9.34 4.61
N LEU A 201 11.95 -8.73 5.18
CA LEU A 201 12.92 -7.99 4.36
C LEU A 201 13.69 -8.95 3.47
N THR A 202 13.49 -8.81 2.17
CA THR A 202 14.23 -9.50 1.11
C THR A 202 15.14 -8.52 0.38
N ILE A 203 16.23 -9.04 -0.18
CA ILE A 203 17.11 -8.25 -1.03
C ILE A 203 16.69 -8.48 -2.47
N GLU A 204 15.96 -7.51 -3.00
CA GLU A 204 15.47 -7.58 -4.36
C GLU A 204 16.53 -7.04 -5.35
N PRO A 205 16.59 -7.62 -6.57
CA PRO A 205 17.49 -7.16 -7.61
C PRO A 205 17.30 -5.67 -7.94
N ASP A 206 18.39 -5.03 -8.38
CA ASP A 206 18.43 -3.62 -8.80
C ASP A 206 18.11 -2.59 -7.70
N THR A 207 17.95 -3.03 -6.44
CA THR A 207 17.72 -2.13 -5.30
C THR A 207 19.04 -1.57 -4.74
N MET A 208 18.92 -0.49 -3.95
CA MET A 208 20.08 0.02 -3.22
C MET A 208 20.58 -0.98 -2.17
N PHE A 209 19.67 -1.73 -1.54
CA PHE A 209 20.05 -2.76 -0.56
C PHE A 209 20.88 -3.88 -1.19
N GLU A 210 20.56 -4.32 -2.40
CA GLU A 210 21.39 -5.28 -3.11
C GLU A 210 22.84 -4.75 -3.30
N ARG A 211 22.97 -3.49 -3.71
CA ARG A 211 24.29 -2.85 -3.88
C ARG A 211 25.04 -2.75 -2.56
N MET A 212 24.35 -2.47 -1.45
CA MET A 212 24.95 -2.41 -0.12
C MET A 212 25.41 -3.80 0.36
N VAL A 213 24.64 -4.84 0.12
CA VAL A 213 25.00 -6.23 0.44
C VAL A 213 26.20 -6.67 -0.40
N ASN A 214 26.17 -6.44 -1.71
CA ASN A 214 27.27 -6.79 -2.62
C ASN A 214 28.57 -6.04 -2.29
N ALA A 215 28.46 -4.83 -1.72
CA ALA A 215 29.60 -4.05 -1.24
C ALA A 215 30.04 -4.40 0.20
N GLY A 216 29.43 -5.39 0.84
CA GLY A 216 29.72 -5.77 2.23
C GLY A 216 29.34 -4.71 3.28
N LYS A 217 28.51 -3.74 2.92
CA LYS A 217 28.07 -2.65 3.80
C LYS A 217 26.79 -2.97 4.58
N MET A 218 26.12 -4.06 4.24
CA MET A 218 24.92 -4.53 4.87
C MET A 218 24.91 -6.06 4.88
N ALA A 219 24.47 -6.64 5.98
CA ALA A 219 24.22 -8.07 6.08
C ALA A 219 22.79 -8.30 6.56
N LEU A 220 22.08 -9.24 5.95
CA LEU A 220 20.88 -9.82 6.51
C LEU A 220 21.24 -11.11 7.23
N ASP A 221 20.72 -11.27 8.43
CA ASP A 221 20.90 -12.53 9.15
C ASP A 221 19.96 -13.59 8.55
N ARG A 222 20.54 -14.52 7.76
CA ARG A 222 19.80 -15.64 7.18
C ARG A 222 19.22 -16.59 8.22
N LYS A 223 19.61 -16.50 9.48
CA LYS A 223 19.11 -17.34 10.58
C LYS A 223 17.82 -16.83 11.22
N SER A 224 17.41 -15.60 10.94
CA SER A 224 16.14 -15.05 11.43
C SER A 224 14.92 -15.48 10.61
N VAL A 225 15.06 -16.40 9.67
CA VAL A 225 14.11 -16.74 8.60
C VAL A 225 13.48 -18.14 8.78
N VAL A 226 13.57 -18.72 9.96
CA VAL A 226 12.84 -19.97 10.26
C VAL A 226 12.18 -19.90 11.62
#